data_562ce998511492d743859e2a2e1e4d62
#
_entry.id   562ce998511492d743859e2a2e1e4d62
#
_cell.length_a   1.000
_cell.length_b   1.000
_cell.length_c   1.000
_cell.angle_alpha   90.00
_cell.angle_beta   90.00
_cell.angle_gamma   90.00
#
_symmetry.space_group_name_H-M   'P 1'
#
loop_
_entity.id
_entity.type
_entity.pdbx_description
1 polymer ?
#
loop_
_entity_poly.entity_id
_entity_poly.type
_entity_poly.pdbx_seq_one_letter_code
_entity_poly.pdbx_strand_id
1 'polypeptide(L)'
;MARKKIHGVLLLDKPVGISSNSALQQARWLYQAEKAGHGGTLDPFASGLLPVLFGEAAKFGRYYLDGDKTYEATLAFGYETDSGDLTGTPTRHAPVPNLDCVDWAALCARFSGAQQQTPPAYSALKIGGERAYDLARRGETPELAARPITIHALHYLGPDPAVADSARFRVRCSKGTYIRSLLQDLATALGSAGHTAALRRLAVAQHHDMTPLATLRDWQENGDEAAMQRILLPLDTCTAHLPRLDIPADKQRFIRNGNDIACANAGGEYALYADGTFIGVGLGKDDRIYPVRLCALPPTA
;
A
#
# COMPACT_ATOMS: atom_id res chain seq x y z
N MET A 1 -4.79 1.47 -30.62
CA MET A 1 -5.51 0.20 -30.28
C MET A 1 -6.68 0.52 -29.35
N ALA A 2 -7.82 -0.13 -29.52
CA ALA A 2 -8.96 0.01 -28.61
C ALA A 2 -8.59 -0.54 -27.23
N ARG A 3 -8.98 0.17 -26.15
CA ARG A 3 -8.71 -0.27 -24.78
C ARG A 3 -9.70 -1.37 -24.38
N LYS A 4 -9.19 -2.35 -23.61
CA LYS A 4 -9.96 -3.50 -23.13
C LYS A 4 -10.61 -3.19 -21.77
N LYS A 5 -11.84 -3.68 -21.56
CA LYS A 5 -12.51 -3.65 -20.25
C LYS A 5 -11.97 -4.81 -19.41
N ILE A 6 -10.88 -4.58 -18.73
CA ILE A 6 -10.25 -5.56 -17.83
C ILE A 6 -10.66 -5.25 -16.40
N HIS A 7 -10.97 -6.31 -15.64
CA HIS A 7 -11.35 -6.23 -14.24
C HIS A 7 -10.50 -7.23 -13.44
N GLY A 8 -9.94 -6.81 -12.33
CA GLY A 8 -9.11 -7.66 -11.48
C GLY A 8 -8.01 -6.89 -10.78
N VAL A 9 -7.22 -7.60 -10.00
CA VAL A 9 -6.10 -7.07 -9.22
C VAL A 9 -4.80 -7.69 -9.71
N LEU A 10 -3.85 -6.85 -10.09
CA LEU A 10 -2.47 -7.25 -10.35
C LEU A 10 -1.60 -6.90 -9.15
N LEU A 11 -0.91 -7.87 -8.62
CA LEU A 11 0.12 -7.67 -7.59
C LEU A 11 1.45 -7.38 -8.28
N LEU A 12 1.73 -6.11 -8.52
CA LEU A 12 2.91 -5.67 -9.27
C LEU A 12 4.12 -5.51 -8.35
N ASP A 13 5.27 -6.06 -8.70
CA ASP A 13 6.56 -5.68 -8.11
C ASP A 13 7.08 -4.41 -8.81
N LYS A 14 6.89 -3.28 -8.14
CA LYS A 14 7.37 -1.98 -8.64
C LYS A 14 8.90 -1.92 -8.53
N PRO A 15 9.63 -1.68 -9.61
CA PRO A 15 11.06 -1.47 -9.54
C PRO A 15 11.41 -0.13 -8.88
N VAL A 16 12.65 0.00 -8.43
CA VAL A 16 13.27 1.28 -8.01
C VAL A 16 13.31 2.27 -9.19
N GLY A 17 13.32 3.56 -8.91
CA GLY A 17 13.58 4.63 -9.88
C GLY A 17 12.34 5.20 -10.57
N ILE A 18 11.17 4.56 -10.44
CA ILE A 18 9.93 5.07 -11.02
C ILE A 18 8.85 5.31 -9.95
N SER A 19 7.98 6.29 -10.19
CA SER A 19 6.84 6.55 -9.30
C SER A 19 5.78 5.43 -9.38
N SER A 20 4.97 5.31 -8.33
CA SER A 20 3.81 4.38 -8.35
C SER A 20 2.86 4.65 -9.50
N ASN A 21 2.64 5.94 -9.85
CA ASN A 21 1.82 6.29 -11.00
C ASN A 21 2.47 5.87 -12.33
N SER A 22 3.78 6.04 -12.48
CA SER A 22 4.50 5.57 -13.68
C SER A 22 4.39 4.04 -13.83
N ALA A 23 4.58 3.28 -12.74
CA ALA A 23 4.41 1.83 -12.75
C ALA A 23 2.97 1.42 -13.10
N LEU A 24 1.98 2.10 -12.52
CA LEU A 24 0.56 1.94 -12.85
C LEU A 24 0.26 2.16 -14.33
N GLN A 25 0.75 3.27 -14.92
CA GLN A 25 0.50 3.57 -16.34
C GLN A 25 1.17 2.57 -17.27
N GLN A 26 2.36 2.06 -16.92
CA GLN A 26 3.02 0.99 -17.66
C GLN A 26 2.20 -0.31 -17.60
N ALA A 27 1.78 -0.75 -16.42
CA ALA A 27 0.93 -1.94 -16.28
C ALA A 27 -0.39 -1.76 -17.06
N ARG A 28 -1.02 -0.59 -16.95
CA ARG A 28 -2.24 -0.26 -17.70
C ARG A 28 -2.04 -0.33 -19.21
N TRP A 29 -0.90 0.12 -19.72
CA TRP A 29 -0.56 0.07 -21.13
C TRP A 29 -0.34 -1.38 -21.60
N LEU A 30 0.44 -2.17 -20.84
CA LEU A 30 0.71 -3.58 -21.13
C LEU A 30 -0.58 -4.40 -21.24
N TYR A 31 -1.51 -4.19 -20.34
CA TYR A 31 -2.83 -4.82 -20.36
C TYR A 31 -3.83 -4.17 -21.33
N GLN A 32 -3.47 -3.03 -21.93
CA GLN A 32 -4.39 -2.21 -22.73
C GLN A 32 -5.68 -1.84 -21.95
N ALA A 33 -5.60 -1.74 -20.64
CA ALA A 33 -6.77 -1.55 -19.79
C ALA A 33 -7.36 -0.12 -19.92
N GLU A 34 -8.71 -0.03 -19.95
CA GLU A 34 -9.43 1.24 -20.02
C GLU A 34 -9.23 2.07 -18.76
N LYS A 35 -9.33 1.43 -17.58
CA LYS A 35 -9.21 2.07 -16.27
C LYS A 35 -8.28 1.28 -15.35
N ALA A 36 -7.48 2.00 -14.57
CA ALA A 36 -6.67 1.42 -13.52
C ALA A 36 -6.44 2.42 -12.38
N GLY A 37 -6.24 1.91 -11.17
CA GLY A 37 -5.82 2.62 -9.97
C GLY A 37 -4.80 1.80 -9.21
N HIS A 38 -4.26 2.31 -8.10
CA HIS A 38 -3.37 1.52 -7.23
C HIS A 38 -3.79 1.59 -5.76
N GLY A 39 -3.48 0.54 -5.01
CA GLY A 39 -3.82 0.35 -3.60
C GLY A 39 -2.77 0.85 -2.60
N GLY A 40 -2.09 1.95 -2.89
CA GLY A 40 -1.13 2.59 -1.98
C GLY A 40 0.18 2.99 -2.64
N THR A 41 0.60 4.23 -2.41
CA THR A 41 1.80 4.80 -3.00
C THR A 41 3.07 4.18 -2.43
N LEU A 42 4.08 3.99 -3.27
CA LEU A 42 5.48 3.79 -2.95
C LEU A 42 6.27 4.96 -3.52
N ASP A 43 7.26 5.43 -2.76
CA ASP A 43 8.20 6.46 -3.23
C ASP A 43 9.01 5.96 -4.43
N PRO A 44 9.57 6.85 -5.27
CA PRO A 44 10.35 6.42 -6.45
C PRO A 44 11.55 5.55 -6.11
N PHE A 45 12.25 5.84 -5.01
CA PHE A 45 13.40 5.06 -4.56
C PHE A 45 13.00 3.69 -3.95
N ALA A 46 11.75 3.52 -3.51
CA ALA A 46 11.26 2.27 -2.95
C ALA A 46 10.85 1.28 -4.04
N SER A 47 10.90 -0.01 -3.72
CA SER A 47 10.44 -1.12 -4.56
C SER A 47 9.39 -1.98 -3.88
N GLY A 48 8.89 -2.98 -4.60
CA GLY A 48 8.04 -4.04 -4.04
C GLY A 48 6.57 -3.90 -4.36
N LEU A 49 5.74 -4.57 -3.59
CA LEU A 49 4.34 -4.83 -3.88
C LEU A 49 3.51 -3.56 -4.04
N LEU A 50 3.01 -3.34 -5.24
CA LEU A 50 2.06 -2.30 -5.61
C LEU A 50 0.79 -2.96 -6.18
N PRO A 51 -0.30 -3.07 -5.42
CA PRO A 51 -1.57 -3.55 -5.96
C PRO A 51 -2.08 -2.60 -7.04
N VAL A 52 -2.21 -3.08 -8.28
CA VAL A 52 -2.79 -2.37 -9.42
C VAL A 52 -4.21 -2.91 -9.64
N LEU A 53 -5.18 -2.02 -9.67
CA LEU A 53 -6.61 -2.32 -9.65
C LEU A 53 -7.22 -1.94 -10.99
N PHE A 54 -7.56 -2.94 -11.80
CA PHE A 54 -8.16 -2.72 -13.12
C PHE A 54 -9.68 -2.65 -13.07
N GLY A 55 -10.24 -1.70 -13.79
CA GLY A 55 -11.69 -1.55 -13.98
C GLY A 55 -12.46 -1.44 -12.66
N GLU A 56 -13.37 -2.38 -12.42
CA GLU A 56 -14.21 -2.40 -11.21
C GLU A 56 -13.44 -2.60 -9.90
N ALA A 57 -12.26 -3.25 -9.93
CA ALA A 57 -11.42 -3.41 -8.75
C ALA A 57 -11.01 -2.06 -8.13
N ALA A 58 -10.88 -1.00 -8.94
CA ALA A 58 -10.54 0.33 -8.44
C ALA A 58 -11.55 0.89 -7.42
N LYS A 59 -12.79 0.41 -7.46
CA LYS A 59 -13.84 0.80 -6.49
C LYS A 59 -13.55 0.32 -5.07
N PHE A 60 -12.73 -0.73 -4.92
CA PHE A 60 -12.39 -1.39 -3.66
C PHE A 60 -10.97 -1.07 -3.18
N GLY A 61 -10.30 -0.12 -3.82
CA GLY A 61 -8.91 0.26 -3.49
C GLY A 61 -8.69 0.68 -2.04
N ARG A 62 -9.74 1.16 -1.34
CA ARG A 62 -9.67 1.55 0.07
C ARG A 62 -9.19 0.41 0.97
N TYR A 63 -9.55 -0.85 0.68
CA TYR A 63 -9.17 -2.00 1.50
C TYR A 63 -7.67 -2.27 1.45
N TYR A 64 -7.01 -1.98 0.31
CA TYR A 64 -5.55 -1.99 0.23
C TYR A 64 -4.92 -0.78 0.91
N LEU A 65 -5.53 0.41 0.77
CA LEU A 65 -5.05 1.62 1.43
C LEU A 65 -5.11 1.48 2.95
N ASP A 66 -6.17 0.88 3.47
CA ASP A 66 -6.42 0.71 4.90
C ASP A 66 -5.74 -0.52 5.50
N GLY A 67 -5.38 -1.51 4.70
CA GLY A 67 -4.70 -2.73 5.16
C GLY A 67 -3.30 -2.47 5.74
N ASP A 68 -2.82 -3.39 6.57
CA ASP A 68 -1.44 -3.41 7.07
C ASP A 68 -0.43 -3.57 5.93
N LYS A 69 0.80 -3.13 6.16
CA LYS A 69 1.92 -3.28 5.23
C LYS A 69 3.12 -3.88 5.95
N THR A 70 3.89 -4.67 5.19
CA THR A 70 5.18 -5.17 5.65
C THR A 70 6.29 -4.65 4.75
N TYR A 71 7.36 -4.17 5.34
CA TYR A 71 8.51 -3.62 4.64
C TYR A 71 9.80 -4.27 5.11
N GLU A 72 10.79 -4.32 4.22
CA GLU A 72 12.21 -4.31 4.59
C GLU A 72 12.78 -2.93 4.26
N ALA A 73 13.58 -2.41 5.18
CA ALA A 73 14.16 -1.07 5.08
C ALA A 73 15.58 -1.06 5.62
N THR A 74 16.46 -0.31 4.96
CA THR A 74 17.83 -0.08 5.39
C THR A 74 17.97 1.36 5.88
N LEU A 75 18.32 1.51 7.15
CA LEU A 75 18.77 2.76 7.76
C LEU A 75 20.27 2.91 7.55
N ALA A 76 20.70 4.00 6.90
CA ALA A 76 22.10 4.43 6.88
C ALA A 76 22.30 5.53 7.92
N PHE A 77 23.36 5.39 8.74
CA PHE A 77 23.70 6.34 9.80
C PHE A 77 24.67 7.42 9.30
N GLY A 78 24.89 8.45 10.11
CA GLY A 78 25.88 9.52 9.91
C GLY A 78 25.29 10.83 9.44
N TYR A 79 24.22 10.81 8.66
CA TYR A 79 23.49 12.02 8.26
C TYR A 79 22.01 11.75 7.95
N GLU A 80 21.21 12.77 8.10
CA GLU A 80 19.81 12.77 7.65
C GLU A 80 19.62 13.70 6.45
N THR A 81 18.54 13.48 5.71
CA THR A 81 18.21 14.28 4.53
C THR A 81 16.82 14.93 4.72
N ASP A 82 16.55 15.99 3.96
CA ASP A 82 15.27 16.70 3.97
C ASP A 82 14.09 15.82 3.57
N SER A 83 14.29 14.84 2.68
CA SER A 83 13.28 13.85 2.29
C SER A 83 13.19 12.64 3.24
N GLY A 84 14.19 12.44 4.11
CA GLY A 84 14.35 11.25 4.96
C GLY A 84 14.79 10.00 4.21
N ASP A 85 15.18 10.12 2.94
CA ASP A 85 15.69 9.02 2.11
C ASP A 85 16.96 9.44 1.32
N LEU A 86 17.57 8.48 0.63
CA LEU A 86 18.83 8.68 -0.10
C LEU A 86 18.76 9.71 -1.23
N THR A 87 17.59 10.15 -1.64
CA THR A 87 17.42 11.09 -2.77
C THR A 87 17.37 12.55 -2.32
N GLY A 88 17.27 12.80 -1.01
CA GLY A 88 17.21 14.13 -0.43
C GLY A 88 18.57 14.79 -0.26
N THR A 89 18.54 16.07 0.10
CA THR A 89 19.73 16.85 0.43
C THR A 89 20.10 16.66 1.91
N PRO A 90 21.37 16.39 2.28
CA PRO A 90 21.80 16.32 3.66
C PRO A 90 21.46 17.59 4.46
N THR A 91 20.85 17.43 5.63
CA THR A 91 20.44 18.54 6.52
C THR A 91 21.15 18.54 7.86
N ARG A 92 21.49 17.37 8.38
CA ARG A 92 22.16 17.23 9.67
C ARG A 92 23.13 16.05 9.62
N HIS A 93 24.32 16.24 10.18
CA HIS A 93 25.30 15.18 10.41
C HIS A 93 25.42 14.87 11.90
N ALA A 94 25.66 13.61 12.25
CA ALA A 94 25.94 13.17 13.60
C ALA A 94 26.88 11.94 13.57
N PRO A 95 27.62 11.67 14.66
CA PRO A 95 28.46 10.49 14.73
C PRO A 95 27.68 9.20 14.52
N VAL A 96 28.28 8.24 13.86
CA VAL A 96 27.75 6.87 13.76
C VAL A 96 27.91 6.20 15.14
N PRO A 97 26.86 5.59 15.70
CA PRO A 97 26.97 4.86 16.97
C PRO A 97 27.80 3.59 16.77
N ASN A 98 28.38 3.06 17.86
CA ASN A 98 28.99 1.73 17.80
C ASN A 98 27.87 0.68 17.64
N LEU A 99 27.61 0.26 16.39
CA LEU A 99 26.50 -0.63 16.03
C LEU A 99 26.58 -2.01 16.67
N ASP A 100 27.80 -2.48 17.01
CA ASP A 100 28.00 -3.76 17.70
C ASP A 100 27.60 -3.73 19.19
N CYS A 101 27.49 -2.54 19.76
CA CYS A 101 27.11 -2.33 21.17
C CYS A 101 25.60 -1.99 21.32
N VAL A 102 24.83 -1.88 20.24
CA VAL A 102 23.41 -1.53 20.31
C VAL A 102 22.58 -2.74 20.75
N ASP A 103 21.79 -2.57 21.79
CA ASP A 103 20.70 -3.51 22.10
C ASP A 103 19.53 -3.31 21.12
N TRP A 104 19.63 -3.96 19.96
CA TRP A 104 18.64 -3.90 18.91
C TRP A 104 17.28 -4.44 19.35
N ALA A 105 17.24 -5.41 20.26
CA ALA A 105 16.00 -5.97 20.77
C ALA A 105 15.24 -4.95 21.61
N ALA A 106 15.92 -4.28 22.54
CA ALA A 106 15.34 -3.21 23.34
C ALA A 106 14.91 -2.02 22.50
N LEU A 107 15.72 -1.60 21.51
CA LEU A 107 15.37 -0.53 20.60
C LEU A 107 14.09 -0.87 19.79
N CYS A 108 14.01 -2.05 19.19
CA CYS A 108 12.85 -2.49 18.44
C CYS A 108 11.58 -2.57 19.32
N ALA A 109 11.71 -3.08 20.55
CA ALA A 109 10.61 -3.14 21.51
C ALA A 109 10.06 -1.74 21.84
N ARG A 110 10.96 -0.75 22.05
CA ARG A 110 10.57 0.64 22.34
C ARG A 110 9.77 1.30 21.21
N PHE A 111 10.07 0.96 19.95
CA PHE A 111 9.40 1.52 18.78
C PHE A 111 8.25 0.65 18.24
N SER A 112 7.89 -0.42 18.94
CA SER A 112 6.73 -1.27 18.64
C SER A 112 5.47 -0.80 19.37
N GLY A 113 4.30 -1.15 18.85
CA GLY A 113 2.99 -0.79 19.43
C GLY A 113 2.39 0.48 18.85
N ALA A 114 1.37 1.00 19.55
CA ALA A 114 0.65 2.21 19.18
C ALA A 114 1.48 3.44 19.54
N GLN A 115 1.61 4.38 18.60
CA GLN A 115 2.40 5.60 18.78
C GLN A 115 1.90 6.74 17.88
N GLN A 116 2.38 7.95 18.14
CA GLN A 116 2.16 9.11 17.29
C GLN A 116 3.36 9.28 16.35
N GLN A 117 3.11 9.53 15.08
CA GLN A 117 4.17 9.81 14.10
C GLN A 117 3.85 11.08 13.33
N THR A 118 4.82 11.98 13.22
CA THR A 118 4.75 13.13 12.32
C THR A 118 5.15 12.68 10.92
N PRO A 119 4.27 12.83 9.92
CA PRO A 119 4.61 12.53 8.54
C PRO A 119 5.78 13.39 8.05
N PRO A 120 6.61 12.91 7.08
CA PRO A 120 7.64 13.73 6.50
C PRO A 120 7.03 14.82 5.59
N ALA A 121 7.73 15.96 5.44
CA ALA A 121 7.32 17.04 4.54
C ALA A 121 7.12 16.54 3.09
N TYR A 122 7.99 15.65 2.64
CA TYR A 122 7.88 14.98 1.34
C TYR A 122 6.88 13.83 1.39
N SER A 123 5.60 14.15 1.53
CA SER A 123 4.50 13.17 1.55
C SER A 123 3.37 13.53 0.59
N ALA A 124 2.54 12.54 0.25
CA ALA A 124 1.38 12.73 -0.62
C ALA A 124 0.16 13.32 0.12
N LEU A 125 0.32 13.71 1.38
CA LEU A 125 -0.74 14.33 2.18
C LEU A 125 -1.14 15.68 1.58
N LYS A 126 -2.42 16.01 1.71
CA LYS A 126 -2.94 17.31 1.27
C LYS A 126 -3.09 18.26 2.46
N ILE A 127 -2.59 19.48 2.30
CA ILE A 127 -2.73 20.58 3.23
C ILE A 127 -3.34 21.75 2.45
N GLY A 128 -4.52 22.23 2.87
CA GLY A 128 -5.20 23.28 2.13
C GLY A 128 -5.54 22.98 0.67
N GLY A 129 -5.58 21.67 0.29
CA GLY A 129 -5.85 21.23 -1.07
C GLY A 129 -4.60 20.90 -1.90
N GLU A 130 -3.41 21.39 -1.52
CA GLU A 130 -2.12 21.09 -2.15
C GLU A 130 -1.42 19.91 -1.48
N ARG A 131 -0.56 19.21 -2.21
CA ARG A 131 0.21 18.10 -1.64
C ARG A 131 1.43 18.62 -0.88
N ALA A 132 1.72 18.04 0.29
CA ALA A 132 2.84 18.44 1.12
C ALA A 132 4.19 18.40 0.37
N TYR A 133 4.41 17.41 -0.50
CA TYR A 133 5.64 17.33 -1.30
C TYR A 133 5.76 18.48 -2.32
N ASP A 134 4.65 19.04 -2.84
CA ASP A 134 4.69 20.18 -3.77
C ASP A 134 5.08 21.47 -3.01
N LEU A 135 4.58 21.63 -1.78
CA LEU A 135 4.97 22.70 -0.86
C LEU A 135 6.46 22.61 -0.49
N ALA A 136 6.92 21.41 -0.07
CA ALA A 136 8.31 21.17 0.30
C ALA A 136 9.28 21.48 -0.84
N ARG A 137 8.96 21.12 -2.10
CA ARG A 137 9.76 21.45 -3.28
C ARG A 137 9.88 22.95 -3.56
N ARG A 138 8.93 23.75 -3.12
CA ARG A 138 8.97 25.23 -3.19
C ARG A 138 9.74 25.84 -2.03
N GLY A 139 10.32 25.04 -1.13
CA GLY A 139 11.02 25.49 0.06
C GLY A 139 10.08 25.88 1.22
N GLU A 140 8.80 25.57 1.10
CA GLU A 140 7.84 25.78 2.19
C GLU A 140 7.91 24.60 3.18
N THR A 141 7.88 24.88 4.48
CA THR A 141 7.86 23.83 5.51
C THR A 141 6.41 23.63 5.97
N PRO A 142 5.69 22.63 5.46
CA PRO A 142 4.32 22.39 5.87
C PRO A 142 4.28 21.87 7.31
N GLU A 143 3.47 22.46 8.16
CA GLU A 143 3.16 21.91 9.47
C GLU A 143 2.25 20.69 9.33
N LEU A 144 2.78 19.52 9.68
CA LEU A 144 2.09 18.25 9.63
C LEU A 144 1.78 17.76 11.05
N ALA A 145 0.49 17.64 11.35
CA ALA A 145 0.07 17.08 12.62
C ALA A 145 0.48 15.61 12.77
N ALA A 146 0.95 15.25 13.96
CA ALA A 146 1.20 13.86 14.32
C ALA A 146 -0.09 13.03 14.19
N ARG A 147 0.06 11.78 13.78
CA ARG A 147 -1.04 10.85 13.53
C ARG A 147 -0.83 9.54 14.26
N PRO A 148 -1.91 8.91 14.76
CA PRO A 148 -1.80 7.60 15.37
C PRO A 148 -1.42 6.55 14.31
N ILE A 149 -0.39 5.78 14.63
CA ILE A 149 0.05 4.61 13.87
C ILE A 149 0.27 3.45 14.83
N THR A 150 0.38 2.24 14.27
CA THR A 150 0.76 1.05 15.04
C THR A 150 1.87 0.32 14.32
N ILE A 151 2.99 0.10 15.00
CA ILE A 151 4.05 -0.82 14.56
C ILE A 151 3.72 -2.17 15.18
N HIS A 152 3.16 -3.08 14.38
CA HIS A 152 2.76 -4.41 14.85
C HIS A 152 3.95 -5.31 15.14
N ALA A 153 5.04 -5.14 14.36
CA ALA A 153 6.30 -5.83 14.57
C ALA A 153 7.45 -5.01 13.97
N LEU A 154 8.58 -4.98 14.69
CA LEU A 154 9.82 -4.38 14.25
C LEU A 154 10.95 -5.35 14.60
N HIS A 155 11.69 -5.81 13.60
CA HIS A 155 12.80 -6.76 13.78
C HIS A 155 14.06 -6.23 13.10
N TYR A 156 15.17 -6.25 13.84
CA TYR A 156 16.50 -6.02 13.27
C TYR A 156 16.95 -7.27 12.51
N LEU A 157 17.50 -7.07 11.31
CA LEU A 157 17.92 -8.14 10.39
C LEU A 157 19.45 -8.20 10.19
N GLY A 158 20.21 -7.40 10.93
CA GLY A 158 21.65 -7.24 10.71
C GLY A 158 22.00 -6.01 9.86
N PRO A 159 23.29 -5.77 9.60
CA PRO A 159 23.74 -4.72 8.68
C PRO A 159 23.36 -5.04 7.23
N ASP A 160 23.36 -4.01 6.38
CA ASP A 160 23.23 -4.20 4.94
C ASP A 160 24.63 -4.29 4.33
N PRO A 161 25.00 -5.41 3.66
CA PRO A 161 26.33 -5.57 3.12
C PRO A 161 26.68 -4.56 1.99
N ALA A 162 25.68 -3.94 1.38
CA ALA A 162 25.84 -2.94 0.32
C ALA A 162 25.89 -1.50 0.83
N VAL A 163 25.60 -1.26 2.12
CA VAL A 163 25.51 0.08 2.71
C VAL A 163 26.33 0.12 3.99
N ALA A 164 27.42 0.91 3.98
CA ALA A 164 28.25 1.10 5.17
C ALA A 164 27.42 1.73 6.31
N ASP A 165 27.82 1.47 7.54
CA ASP A 165 27.22 2.06 8.74
C ASP A 165 25.70 1.97 8.73
N SER A 166 25.17 0.77 8.58
CA SER A 166 23.75 0.55 8.33
C SER A 166 23.11 -0.51 9.23
N ALA A 167 21.79 -0.45 9.31
CA ALA A 167 20.96 -1.45 9.97
C ALA A 167 19.72 -1.74 9.11
N ARG A 168 19.44 -3.03 8.88
CA ARG A 168 18.23 -3.47 8.19
C ARG A 168 17.14 -3.85 9.17
N PHE A 169 15.92 -3.50 8.82
CA PHE A 169 14.75 -3.82 9.62
C PHE A 169 13.64 -4.42 8.77
N ARG A 170 12.90 -5.36 9.36
CA ARG A 170 11.58 -5.76 8.86
C ARG A 170 10.52 -5.14 9.74
N VAL A 171 9.59 -4.43 9.11
CA VAL A 171 8.56 -3.64 9.79
C VAL A 171 7.19 -4.09 9.30
N ARG A 172 6.30 -4.53 10.20
CA ARG A 172 4.88 -4.67 9.95
C ARG A 172 4.13 -3.54 10.65
N CYS A 173 3.34 -2.77 9.91
CA CYS A 173 2.71 -1.57 10.44
C CYS A 173 1.32 -1.31 9.87
N SER A 174 0.54 -0.50 10.59
CA SER A 174 -0.76 0.00 10.16
C SER A 174 -0.65 0.96 8.98
N LYS A 175 -1.79 1.26 8.35
CA LYS A 175 -1.89 2.33 7.35
C LYS A 175 -1.33 3.66 7.86
N GLY A 176 -0.84 4.47 6.93
CA GLY A 176 -0.37 5.83 7.24
C GLY A 176 1.00 5.92 7.88
N THR A 177 1.65 4.80 8.19
CA THR A 177 3.02 4.76 8.71
C THR A 177 4.03 5.14 7.63
N TYR A 178 4.92 6.07 7.96
CA TYR A 178 6.08 6.46 7.14
C TYR A 178 7.33 5.78 7.67
N ILE A 179 7.86 4.84 6.90
CA ILE A 179 9.08 4.09 7.28
C ILE A 179 10.28 5.03 7.35
N ARG A 180 10.34 6.07 6.50
CA ARG A 180 11.40 7.10 6.55
C ARG A 180 11.45 7.80 7.91
N SER A 181 10.30 8.26 8.42
CA SER A 181 10.23 8.87 9.76
C SER A 181 10.63 7.88 10.85
N LEU A 182 10.15 6.62 10.78
CA LEU A 182 10.51 5.59 11.76
C LEU A 182 12.03 5.37 11.81
N LEU A 183 12.70 5.27 10.66
CA LEU A 183 14.15 5.07 10.62
C LEU A 183 14.94 6.29 11.13
N GLN A 184 14.47 7.52 10.85
CA GLN A 184 15.06 8.73 11.43
C GLN A 184 14.89 8.76 12.96
N ASP A 185 13.71 8.38 13.47
CA ASP A 185 13.45 8.29 14.91
C ASP A 185 14.36 7.25 15.59
N LEU A 186 14.59 6.08 14.94
CA LEU A 186 15.53 5.07 15.42
C LEU A 186 16.96 5.61 15.48
N ALA A 187 17.43 6.31 14.45
CA ALA A 187 18.76 6.93 14.45
C ALA A 187 18.90 7.98 15.55
N THR A 188 17.88 8.84 15.71
CA THR A 188 17.82 9.86 16.76
C THR A 188 17.85 9.25 18.17
N ALA A 189 17.16 8.14 18.40
CA ALA A 189 17.16 7.43 19.68
C ALA A 189 18.53 6.86 20.06
N LEU A 190 19.39 6.63 19.08
CA LEU A 190 20.79 6.21 19.26
C LEU A 190 21.78 7.40 19.31
N GLY A 191 21.28 8.65 19.38
CA GLY A 191 22.11 9.86 19.38
C GLY A 191 22.77 10.18 18.05
N SER A 192 22.28 9.61 16.95
CA SER A 192 22.83 9.78 15.61
C SER A 192 21.87 10.53 14.68
N ALA A 193 22.24 10.62 13.41
CA ALA A 193 21.42 11.01 12.29
C ALA A 193 21.33 9.84 11.32
N GLY A 194 20.25 9.76 10.54
CA GLY A 194 20.14 8.69 9.56
C GLY A 194 19.03 8.94 8.54
N HIS A 195 19.12 8.22 7.44
CA HIS A 195 18.14 8.26 6.37
C HIS A 195 17.85 6.86 5.83
N THR A 196 16.76 6.73 5.10
CA THR A 196 16.39 5.46 4.46
C THR A 196 17.20 5.26 3.18
N ALA A 197 18.15 4.33 3.21
CA ALA A 197 19.00 3.99 2.05
C ALA A 197 18.30 3.02 1.08
N ALA A 198 17.45 2.11 1.61
CA ALA A 198 16.66 1.21 0.79
C ALA A 198 15.31 0.93 1.46
N LEU A 199 14.28 0.73 0.62
CA LEU A 199 12.93 0.42 1.08
C LEU A 199 12.26 -0.53 0.09
N ARG A 200 11.78 -1.68 0.60
CA ARG A 200 11.01 -2.65 -0.17
C ARG A 200 9.74 -3.03 0.56
N ARG A 201 8.59 -2.86 -0.09
CA ARG A 201 7.32 -3.33 0.46
C ARG A 201 7.11 -4.79 0.10
N LEU A 202 7.09 -5.65 1.11
CA LEU A 202 6.95 -7.09 0.97
C LEU A 202 5.49 -7.54 0.92
N ALA A 203 4.60 -6.84 1.66
CA ALA A 203 3.20 -7.22 1.75
C ALA A 203 2.27 -6.02 1.87
N VAL A 204 1.04 -6.17 1.39
CA VAL A 204 -0.10 -5.26 1.57
C VAL A 204 -1.32 -6.12 1.92
N ALA A 205 -1.93 -5.86 3.08
CA ALA A 205 -2.99 -6.70 3.65
C ALA A 205 -2.54 -8.18 3.71
N GLN A 206 -3.29 -9.10 3.08
CA GLN A 206 -2.96 -10.54 3.04
C GLN A 206 -2.04 -10.93 1.88
N HIS A 207 -1.66 -10.00 1.00
CA HIS A 207 -0.89 -10.31 -0.22
C HIS A 207 0.60 -10.08 -0.02
N HIS A 208 1.42 -11.02 -0.51
CA HIS A 208 2.88 -11.00 -0.47
C HIS A 208 3.53 -11.45 -1.78
N ASP A 209 2.79 -12.15 -2.65
CA ASP A 209 3.25 -12.50 -3.98
C ASP A 209 3.21 -11.27 -4.89
N MET A 210 4.16 -11.19 -5.83
CA MET A 210 4.21 -10.06 -6.76
C MET A 210 4.92 -10.45 -8.06
N THR A 211 4.48 -9.87 -9.16
CA THR A 211 5.06 -10.09 -10.49
C THR A 211 5.90 -8.88 -10.91
N PRO A 212 7.18 -9.07 -11.27
CA PRO A 212 8.03 -8.00 -11.76
C PRO A 212 7.46 -7.32 -13.02
N LEU A 213 7.62 -5.99 -13.10
CA LEU A 213 7.18 -5.24 -14.29
C LEU A 213 7.91 -5.68 -15.57
N ALA A 214 9.16 -6.13 -15.45
CA ALA A 214 9.94 -6.69 -16.56
C ALA A 214 9.28 -7.94 -17.13
N THR A 215 8.87 -8.87 -16.26
CA THR A 215 8.16 -10.11 -16.66
C THR A 215 6.88 -9.81 -17.44
N LEU A 216 6.13 -8.77 -17.05
CA LEU A 216 4.92 -8.36 -17.79
C LEU A 216 5.26 -7.85 -19.19
N ARG A 217 6.38 -7.15 -19.36
CA ARG A 217 6.86 -6.69 -20.67
C ARG A 217 7.26 -7.86 -21.54
N ASP A 218 8.03 -8.80 -20.98
CA ASP A 218 8.45 -10.02 -21.70
C ASP A 218 7.24 -10.82 -22.20
N TRP A 219 6.22 -11.02 -21.36
CA TRP A 219 4.99 -11.71 -21.77
C TRP A 219 4.21 -10.94 -22.84
N GLN A 220 4.13 -9.62 -22.74
CA GLN A 220 3.43 -8.82 -23.74
C GLN A 220 4.18 -8.83 -25.09
N GLU A 221 5.52 -8.73 -25.08
CA GLU A 221 6.37 -8.80 -26.28
C GLU A 221 6.29 -10.17 -26.97
N ASN A 222 6.19 -11.24 -26.19
CA ASN A 222 6.04 -12.61 -26.70
C ASN A 222 4.58 -13.00 -27.03
N GLY A 223 3.61 -12.09 -26.80
CA GLY A 223 2.20 -12.36 -27.04
C GLY A 223 1.56 -13.35 -26.08
N ASP A 224 2.14 -13.57 -24.88
CA ASP A 224 1.62 -14.50 -23.87
C ASP A 224 0.51 -13.85 -23.03
N GLU A 225 -0.61 -13.56 -23.70
CA GLU A 225 -1.80 -13.04 -23.02
C GLU A 225 -2.34 -14.00 -21.95
N ALA A 226 -2.15 -15.29 -22.11
CA ALA A 226 -2.60 -16.31 -21.16
C ALA A 226 -1.85 -16.21 -19.82
N ALA A 227 -0.53 -16.00 -19.84
CA ALA A 227 0.26 -15.76 -18.63
C ALA A 227 -0.20 -14.47 -17.93
N MET A 228 -0.40 -13.40 -18.69
CA MET A 228 -0.88 -12.13 -18.15
C MET A 228 -2.26 -12.26 -17.49
N GLN A 229 -3.19 -13.00 -18.11
CA GLN A 229 -4.53 -13.22 -17.55
C GLN A 229 -4.49 -14.06 -16.27
N ARG A 230 -3.64 -15.08 -16.21
CA ARG A 230 -3.55 -16.04 -15.09
C ARG A 230 -3.14 -15.40 -13.77
N ILE A 231 -2.38 -14.30 -13.81
CA ILE A 231 -1.91 -13.59 -12.60
C ILE A 231 -2.88 -12.48 -12.14
N LEU A 232 -3.95 -12.21 -12.88
CA LEU A 232 -4.99 -11.29 -12.42
C LEU A 232 -5.86 -11.98 -11.38
N LEU A 233 -5.81 -11.46 -10.17
CA LEU A 233 -6.67 -11.93 -9.09
C LEU A 233 -8.11 -11.40 -9.29
N PRO A 234 -9.12 -12.14 -8.86
CA PRO A 234 -10.52 -11.74 -8.95
C PRO A 234 -10.84 -10.53 -8.04
N LEU A 235 -11.98 -9.88 -8.29
CA LEU A 235 -12.38 -8.63 -7.62
C LEU A 235 -12.57 -8.76 -6.13
N ASP A 236 -13.12 -9.88 -5.67
CA ASP A 236 -13.38 -10.17 -4.26
C ASP A 236 -12.11 -10.32 -3.42
N THR A 237 -10.97 -10.53 -4.07
CA THR A 237 -9.65 -10.49 -3.42
C THR A 237 -9.40 -9.20 -2.64
N CYS A 238 -9.96 -8.07 -3.09
CA CYS A 238 -9.88 -6.80 -2.37
C CYS A 238 -10.57 -6.85 -1.00
N THR A 239 -11.56 -7.69 -0.85
CA THR A 239 -12.48 -7.76 0.31
C THR A 239 -12.45 -9.12 1.00
N ALA A 240 -11.43 -9.95 0.75
CA ALA A 240 -11.34 -11.33 1.26
C ALA A 240 -11.33 -11.43 2.80
N HIS A 241 -11.07 -10.34 3.51
CA HIS A 241 -11.14 -10.26 4.97
C HIS A 241 -12.56 -9.97 5.50
N LEU A 242 -13.51 -9.61 4.62
CA LEU A 242 -14.90 -9.37 5.00
C LEU A 242 -15.70 -10.67 5.02
N PRO A 243 -16.66 -10.80 5.93
CA PRO A 243 -17.58 -11.92 5.89
C PRO A 243 -18.38 -11.92 4.59
N ARG A 244 -18.54 -13.11 4.00
CA ARG A 244 -19.34 -13.33 2.81
C ARG A 244 -20.82 -13.32 3.14
N LEU A 245 -21.62 -12.65 2.29
CA LEU A 245 -23.08 -12.71 2.35
C LEU A 245 -23.63 -13.02 0.96
N ASP A 246 -24.26 -14.17 0.82
CA ASP A 246 -24.96 -14.56 -0.41
C ASP A 246 -26.35 -13.95 -0.40
N ILE A 247 -26.67 -13.16 -1.42
CA ILE A 247 -27.92 -12.43 -1.55
C ILE A 247 -28.98 -13.36 -2.18
N PRO A 248 -30.12 -13.59 -1.49
CA PRO A 248 -31.21 -14.40 -2.03
C PRO A 248 -31.71 -13.87 -3.37
N ALA A 249 -32.08 -14.77 -4.28
CA ALA A 249 -32.44 -14.43 -5.67
C ALA A 249 -33.56 -13.37 -5.76
N ASP A 250 -34.56 -13.44 -4.89
CA ASP A 250 -35.66 -12.47 -4.82
C ASP A 250 -35.22 -11.08 -4.33
N LYS A 251 -34.04 -10.96 -3.68
CA LYS A 251 -33.48 -9.71 -3.17
C LYS A 251 -32.41 -9.10 -4.08
N GLN A 252 -31.84 -9.85 -5.01
CA GLN A 252 -30.73 -9.40 -5.85
C GLN A 252 -31.06 -8.13 -6.64
N ARG A 253 -32.28 -8.04 -7.20
CA ARG A 253 -32.71 -6.85 -7.94
C ARG A 253 -32.75 -5.60 -7.07
N PHE A 254 -33.18 -5.74 -5.80
CA PHE A 254 -33.23 -4.61 -4.87
C PHE A 254 -31.82 -4.09 -4.57
N ILE A 255 -30.91 -4.97 -4.18
CA ILE A 255 -29.50 -4.60 -3.92
C ILE A 255 -28.84 -3.97 -5.14
N ARG A 256 -29.00 -4.56 -6.33
CA ARG A 256 -28.42 -4.03 -7.58
C ARG A 256 -28.92 -2.63 -7.93
N ASN A 257 -30.14 -2.30 -7.54
CA ASN A 257 -30.74 -0.97 -7.73
C ASN A 257 -30.38 0.02 -6.60
N GLY A 258 -29.51 -0.36 -5.66
CA GLY A 258 -29.08 0.50 -4.55
C GLY A 258 -30.00 0.47 -3.32
N ASN A 259 -31.03 -0.38 -3.32
CA ASN A 259 -31.94 -0.52 -2.19
C ASN A 259 -31.36 -1.49 -1.14
N ASP A 260 -31.71 -1.29 0.11
CA ASP A 260 -31.38 -2.16 1.20
C ASP A 260 -32.32 -3.38 1.27
N ILE A 261 -31.86 -4.42 1.95
CA ILE A 261 -32.64 -5.65 2.20
C ILE A 261 -32.60 -6.02 3.69
N ALA A 262 -33.66 -6.68 4.17
CA ALA A 262 -33.69 -7.22 5.50
C ALA A 262 -32.66 -8.36 5.67
N CYS A 263 -31.89 -8.32 6.78
CA CYS A 263 -30.91 -9.33 7.16
C CYS A 263 -30.74 -9.27 8.68
N ALA A 264 -31.34 -10.22 9.38
CA ALA A 264 -31.32 -10.25 10.85
C ALA A 264 -29.88 -10.33 11.39
N ASN A 265 -29.62 -9.61 12.47
CA ASN A 265 -28.32 -9.52 13.15
C ASN A 265 -27.17 -9.02 12.26
N ALA A 266 -27.47 -8.30 11.16
CA ALA A 266 -26.44 -7.75 10.31
C ALA A 266 -25.68 -6.60 11.00
N GLY A 267 -24.35 -6.71 11.07
CA GLY A 267 -23.47 -5.68 11.62
C GLY A 267 -22.11 -5.65 10.92
N GLY A 268 -21.60 -4.44 10.61
CA GLY A 268 -20.33 -4.28 9.92
C GLY A 268 -20.40 -4.47 8.40
N GLU A 269 -19.25 -4.56 7.76
CA GLU A 269 -19.18 -4.70 6.29
C GLU A 269 -19.19 -6.17 5.87
N TYR A 270 -19.83 -6.43 4.71
CA TYR A 270 -19.94 -7.74 4.08
C TYR A 270 -19.51 -7.68 2.62
N ALA A 271 -18.81 -8.73 2.17
CA ALA A 271 -18.63 -9.01 0.73
C ALA A 271 -19.93 -9.66 0.21
N LEU A 272 -20.60 -9.00 -0.74
CA LEU A 272 -21.89 -9.42 -1.26
C LEU A 272 -21.73 -10.30 -2.51
N TYR A 273 -22.44 -11.41 -2.55
CA TYR A 273 -22.45 -12.34 -3.68
C TYR A 273 -23.90 -12.57 -4.18
N ALA A 274 -24.05 -12.69 -5.49
CA ALA A 274 -25.28 -13.10 -6.13
C ALA A 274 -24.96 -14.23 -7.12
N ASP A 275 -25.62 -15.37 -6.95
CA ASP A 275 -25.39 -16.59 -7.75
C ASP A 275 -23.90 -16.98 -7.82
N GLY A 276 -23.22 -16.92 -6.67
CA GLY A 276 -21.79 -17.23 -6.54
C GLY A 276 -20.84 -16.15 -7.06
N THR A 277 -21.36 -15.08 -7.70
CA THR A 277 -20.56 -13.98 -8.24
C THR A 277 -20.48 -12.82 -7.25
N PHE A 278 -19.28 -12.28 -7.03
CA PHE A 278 -19.09 -11.09 -6.23
C PHE A 278 -19.74 -9.87 -6.89
N ILE A 279 -20.63 -9.20 -6.16
CA ILE A 279 -21.36 -8.04 -6.66
C ILE A 279 -21.00 -6.73 -5.95
N GLY A 280 -20.19 -6.79 -4.90
CA GLY A 280 -19.76 -5.58 -4.19
C GLY A 280 -19.70 -5.73 -2.68
N VAL A 281 -19.84 -4.59 -1.99
CA VAL A 281 -19.81 -4.51 -0.53
C VAL A 281 -21.07 -3.84 -0.01
N GLY A 282 -21.61 -4.38 1.08
CA GLY A 282 -22.71 -3.82 1.84
C GLY A 282 -22.35 -3.58 3.30
N LEU A 283 -23.07 -2.67 3.94
CA LEU A 283 -22.99 -2.38 5.37
C LEU A 283 -24.22 -2.95 6.09
N GLY A 284 -24.00 -3.83 7.02
CA GLY A 284 -25.02 -4.34 7.94
C GLY A 284 -25.27 -3.35 9.07
N LYS A 285 -26.52 -2.93 9.21
CA LYS A 285 -26.97 -2.02 10.28
C LYS A 285 -28.49 -2.17 10.45
N ASP A 286 -28.98 -2.13 11.69
CA ASP A 286 -30.42 -2.14 12.03
C ASP A 286 -31.18 -3.30 11.34
N ASP A 287 -30.63 -4.52 11.42
CA ASP A 287 -31.15 -5.73 10.76
C ASP A 287 -31.37 -5.61 9.25
N ARG A 288 -30.57 -4.77 8.57
CA ARG A 288 -30.60 -4.56 7.13
C ARG A 288 -29.19 -4.51 6.54
N ILE A 289 -29.09 -4.83 5.25
CA ILE A 289 -27.87 -4.64 4.45
C ILE A 289 -28.08 -3.48 3.49
N TYR A 290 -27.25 -2.46 3.62
CA TYR A 290 -27.19 -1.30 2.75
C TYR A 290 -26.06 -1.49 1.73
N PRO A 291 -26.30 -1.44 0.41
CA PRO A 291 -25.21 -1.50 -0.56
C PRO A 291 -24.33 -0.24 -0.45
N VAL A 292 -23.03 -0.46 -0.25
CA VAL A 292 -22.04 0.64 -0.11
C VAL A 292 -21.31 0.88 -1.43
N ARG A 293 -20.90 -0.21 -2.09
CA ARG A 293 -20.18 -0.13 -3.36
C ARG A 293 -20.47 -1.39 -4.19
N LEU A 294 -21.10 -1.23 -5.33
CA LEU A 294 -21.44 -2.34 -6.22
C LEU A 294 -20.62 -2.33 -7.50
N CYS A 295 -20.36 -3.51 -8.03
CA CYS A 295 -19.78 -3.72 -9.35
C CYS A 295 -20.85 -3.47 -10.43
N ALA A 296 -20.46 -2.76 -11.48
CA ALA A 296 -21.28 -2.58 -12.68
C ALA A 296 -21.01 -3.68 -13.72
N LEU A 297 -20.76 -4.91 -13.28
CA LEU A 297 -20.57 -6.05 -14.18
C LEU A 297 -21.95 -6.58 -14.61
N PRO A 298 -22.12 -6.95 -15.90
CA PRO A 298 -23.31 -7.67 -16.31
C PRO A 298 -23.38 -9.00 -15.55
N PRO A 299 -24.58 -9.56 -15.32
CA PRO A 299 -24.71 -10.93 -14.84
C PRO A 299 -23.87 -11.83 -15.76
N THR A 300 -23.10 -12.72 -15.17
CA THR A 300 -22.49 -13.83 -15.94
C THR A 300 -23.62 -14.61 -16.58
N ALA A 301 -23.61 -14.71 -17.90
CA ALA A 301 -24.55 -15.50 -18.67
C ALA A 301 -24.41 -16.99 -18.34
#